data_f27acfec5579e709f68a4771f80f8498
#
_entry.id   f27acfec5579e709f68a4771f80f8498
#
_cell.length_a   1.000
_cell.length_b   1.000
_cell.length_c   1.000
_cell.angle_alpha   90.00
_cell.angle_beta   90.00
_cell.angle_gamma   90.00
#
_symmetry.space_group_name_H-M   'P 1'
#
loop_
_entity.id
_entity.type
_entity.pdbx_description
1 polymer ?
#
loop_
_entity_poly.entity_id
_entity_poly.type
_entity_poly.pdbx_seq_one_letter_code
_entity_poly.pdbx_strand_id
1 'polypeptide(L)'
;MASAYVSNINIDQGADFSASFKLDDAGTSVPINLSQLRGVGQLRKHPGAKFGVGFDVKILNPRSGEIIISLTSAQTSALKEGRYVYDVMLISNTDGKVYRVVEGMALVNPGVTDMQSGIIPPSTPPVTVGPNPPEEPIQGNLWWNSDTGVMYVYYTDENSSQWVQTSPNSEDTERS
;
A
#
# COMPACT_ATOMS: atom_id res chain seq x y z
N MET A 1 15.79 5.71 35.20
CA MET A 1 14.95 5.11 34.15
C MET A 1 14.57 6.19 33.14
N ALA A 2 14.86 5.96 31.88
CA ALA A 2 14.64 6.94 30.84
C ALA A 2 13.15 7.17 30.63
N SER A 3 12.78 8.44 30.47
CA SER A 3 11.50 8.83 29.86
C SER A 3 11.44 8.25 28.44
N ALA A 4 10.25 7.83 28.00
CA ALA A 4 10.07 7.36 26.62
C ALA A 4 10.53 8.43 25.64
N TYR A 5 11.19 8.01 24.57
CA TYR A 5 11.56 8.91 23.46
C TYR A 5 10.29 9.30 22.70
N VAL A 6 10.04 10.61 22.60
CA VAL A 6 8.86 11.11 21.87
C VAL A 6 9.21 11.30 20.40
N SER A 7 8.54 10.57 19.52
CA SER A 7 8.69 10.66 18.07
C SER A 7 7.35 10.61 17.35
N ASN A 8 7.13 11.52 16.43
CA ASN A 8 5.96 11.45 15.55
C ASN A 8 6.33 10.75 14.24
N ILE A 9 5.40 9.95 13.72
CA ILE A 9 5.60 9.17 12.50
C ILE A 9 4.48 9.44 11.48
N ASN A 10 4.80 9.27 10.21
CA ASN A 10 3.84 9.31 9.10
C ASN A 10 3.72 7.90 8.51
N ILE A 11 2.50 7.47 8.25
CA ILE A 11 2.19 6.16 7.68
C ILE A 11 1.33 6.41 6.45
N ASP A 12 1.77 5.93 5.29
CA ASP A 12 1.01 6.05 4.05
C ASP A 12 0.17 4.79 3.84
N GLN A 13 -1.15 4.95 3.63
CA GLN A 13 -2.06 3.83 3.37
C GLN A 13 -1.62 3.05 2.13
N GLY A 14 -1.66 1.72 2.23
CA GLY A 14 -1.33 0.82 1.12
C GLY A 14 0.16 0.61 0.87
N ALA A 15 1.05 1.32 1.58
CA ALA A 15 2.48 1.14 1.51
C ALA A 15 3.03 0.41 2.75
N ASP A 16 4.11 -0.36 2.59
CA ASP A 16 4.84 -0.90 3.73
C ASP A 16 5.46 0.25 4.52
N PHE A 17 5.31 0.19 5.84
CA PHE A 17 5.85 1.19 6.75
C PHE A 17 6.98 0.60 7.60
N SER A 18 8.04 1.37 7.79
CA SER A 18 9.07 1.05 8.77
C SER A 18 9.70 2.31 9.36
N ALA A 19 10.04 2.26 10.66
CA ALA A 19 10.78 3.31 11.35
C ALA A 19 11.78 2.68 12.32
N SER A 20 13.02 3.19 12.32
CA SER A 20 14.08 2.73 13.22
C SER A 20 14.34 3.74 14.32
N PHE A 21 14.65 3.23 15.52
CA PHE A 21 14.98 4.04 16.68
C PHE A 21 16.26 3.53 17.31
N LYS A 22 17.11 4.46 17.71
CA LYS A 22 18.28 4.19 18.54
C LYS A 22 17.98 4.60 19.97
N LEU A 23 18.07 3.66 20.89
CA LEU A 23 17.73 3.84 22.28
C LEU A 23 19.02 3.99 23.11
N ASP A 24 19.22 5.18 23.64
CA ASP A 24 20.33 5.50 24.50
C ASP A 24 19.82 5.73 25.94
N ASP A 25 20.65 5.44 26.94
CA ASP A 25 20.36 5.76 28.33
C ASP A 25 20.39 7.28 28.54
N ALA A 26 19.31 7.84 29.08
CA ALA A 26 19.11 9.29 29.20
C ALA A 26 20.17 9.99 30.09
N GLY A 27 20.83 9.25 30.97
CA GLY A 27 21.85 9.81 31.88
C GLY A 27 23.25 9.78 31.31
N THR A 28 23.55 8.86 30.41
CA THR A 28 24.91 8.58 29.96
C THR A 28 25.12 8.68 28.45
N SER A 29 24.02 8.79 27.68
CA SER A 29 24.03 8.72 26.18
C SER A 29 24.73 7.43 25.66
N VAL A 30 24.77 6.39 26.46
CA VAL A 30 25.30 5.09 26.06
C VAL A 30 24.16 4.23 25.53
N PRO A 31 24.34 3.50 24.40
CA PRO A 31 23.33 2.60 23.88
C PRO A 31 22.84 1.58 24.90
N ILE A 32 21.51 1.41 24.96
CA ILE A 32 20.91 0.41 25.86
C ILE A 32 21.17 -1.00 25.31
N ASN A 33 21.61 -1.92 26.13
CA ASN A 33 21.76 -3.32 25.73
C ASN A 33 20.39 -4.02 25.72
N LEU A 34 19.93 -4.41 24.52
CA LEU A 34 18.65 -5.04 24.28
C LEU A 34 18.69 -6.58 24.22
N SER A 35 19.82 -7.23 24.52
CA SER A 35 20.03 -8.67 24.27
C SER A 35 19.03 -9.59 24.99
N GLN A 36 18.45 -9.13 26.12
CA GLN A 36 17.49 -9.90 26.92
C GLN A 36 16.08 -9.27 26.88
N LEU A 37 15.78 -8.48 25.85
CA LEU A 37 14.53 -7.78 25.73
C LEU A 37 13.79 -8.25 24.46
N ARG A 38 12.47 -8.16 24.49
CA ARG A 38 11.60 -8.29 23.32
C ARG A 38 10.74 -7.05 23.20
N GLY A 39 10.43 -6.65 21.97
CA GLY A 39 9.64 -5.48 21.68
C GLY A 39 8.17 -5.82 21.42
N VAL A 40 7.27 -4.96 21.87
CA VAL A 40 5.86 -4.90 21.47
C VAL A 40 5.48 -3.45 21.26
N GLY A 41 4.65 -3.17 20.27
CA GLY A 41 4.16 -1.82 20.00
C GLY A 41 2.78 -1.85 19.41
N GLN A 42 1.98 -0.80 19.65
CA GLN A 42 0.63 -0.70 19.14
C GLN A 42 0.32 0.73 18.67
N LEU A 43 -0.46 0.78 17.59
CA LEU A 43 -1.07 1.98 17.03
C LEU A 43 -2.56 1.98 17.37
N ARG A 44 -3.08 3.07 17.97
CA ARG A 44 -4.49 3.21 18.35
C ARG A 44 -5.02 4.57 17.96
N LYS A 45 -6.32 4.68 17.70
CA LYS A 45 -6.95 5.98 17.39
C LYS A 45 -6.85 6.97 18.56
N HIS A 46 -6.91 6.46 19.79
CA HIS A 46 -6.68 7.17 21.05
C HIS A 46 -6.33 6.14 22.14
N PRO A 47 -5.76 6.53 23.29
CA PRO A 47 -5.30 5.59 24.33
C PRO A 47 -6.37 4.61 24.83
N GLY A 48 -7.63 5.05 24.92
CA GLY A 48 -8.78 4.22 25.32
C GLY A 48 -9.47 3.46 24.18
N ALA A 49 -8.93 3.43 22.96
CA ALA A 49 -9.55 2.72 21.85
C ALA A 49 -9.53 1.20 22.09
N LYS A 50 -10.68 0.56 21.84
CA LYS A 50 -10.86 -0.88 22.05
C LYS A 50 -9.99 -1.73 21.09
N PHE A 51 -9.75 -1.23 19.88
CA PHE A 51 -8.95 -1.89 18.86
C PHE A 51 -7.70 -1.08 18.54
N GLY A 52 -6.64 -1.78 18.21
CA GLY A 52 -5.37 -1.21 17.75
C GLY A 52 -4.69 -2.16 16.77
N VAL A 53 -3.73 -1.64 16.04
CA VAL A 53 -2.88 -2.41 15.12
C VAL A 53 -1.53 -2.61 15.78
N GLY A 54 -1.06 -3.87 15.86
CA GLY A 54 0.26 -4.20 16.38
C GLY A 54 1.35 -3.93 15.37
N PHE A 55 2.42 -3.28 15.81
CA PHE A 55 3.68 -3.24 15.04
C PHE A 55 4.42 -4.56 15.14
N ASP A 56 5.07 -4.97 14.06
CA ASP A 56 6.18 -5.91 14.14
C ASP A 56 7.40 -5.14 14.68
N VAL A 57 7.86 -5.51 15.88
CA VAL A 57 8.98 -4.83 16.57
C VAL A 57 10.19 -5.76 16.58
N LYS A 58 11.23 -5.40 15.84
CA LYS A 58 12.47 -6.17 15.76
C LYS A 58 13.63 -5.42 16.38
N ILE A 59 14.47 -6.15 17.12
CA ILE A 59 15.74 -5.66 17.63
C ILE A 59 16.79 -5.94 16.54
N LEU A 60 17.31 -4.88 15.91
CA LEU A 60 18.28 -5.01 14.82
C LEU A 60 19.69 -5.27 15.37
N ASN A 61 20.10 -4.47 16.33
CA ASN A 61 21.40 -4.57 16.94
C ASN A 61 21.26 -4.43 18.48
N PRO A 62 21.26 -5.55 19.19
CA PRO A 62 21.04 -5.53 20.64
C PRO A 62 22.04 -4.70 21.43
N ARG A 63 23.29 -4.60 20.96
CA ARG A 63 24.35 -3.88 21.68
C ARG A 63 24.39 -2.39 21.40
N SER A 64 23.83 -1.96 20.26
CA SER A 64 23.74 -0.55 19.88
C SER A 64 22.37 0.08 20.16
N GLY A 65 21.47 -0.67 20.83
CA GLY A 65 20.16 -0.14 21.21
C GLY A 65 19.21 0.08 20.03
N GLU A 66 19.40 -0.59 18.89
CA GLU A 66 18.62 -0.35 17.67
C GLU A 66 17.43 -1.27 17.57
N ILE A 67 16.25 -0.64 17.40
CA ILE A 67 14.99 -1.31 17.12
C ILE A 67 14.38 -0.77 15.83
N ILE A 68 13.57 -1.59 15.17
CA ILE A 68 12.73 -1.19 14.05
C ILE A 68 11.29 -1.60 14.33
N ILE A 69 10.35 -0.74 13.98
CA ILE A 69 8.92 -1.04 13.97
C ILE A 69 8.44 -1.06 12.54
N SER A 70 7.54 -1.96 12.19
CA SER A 70 7.01 -2.06 10.83
C SER A 70 5.55 -2.47 10.79
N LEU A 71 4.89 -2.09 9.69
CA LEU A 71 3.57 -2.54 9.29
C LEU A 71 3.63 -2.95 7.82
N THR A 72 2.90 -3.97 7.46
CA THR A 72 2.73 -4.38 6.05
C THR A 72 1.75 -3.47 5.33
N SER A 73 1.82 -3.43 4.01
CA SER A 73 0.87 -2.70 3.14
C SER A 73 -0.58 -3.12 3.38
N ALA A 74 -0.83 -4.39 3.69
CA ALA A 74 -2.16 -4.87 4.08
C ALA A 74 -2.65 -4.25 5.41
N GLN A 75 -1.77 -4.11 6.40
CA GLN A 75 -2.11 -3.48 7.67
C GLN A 75 -2.33 -1.97 7.51
N THR A 76 -1.51 -1.28 6.72
CA THR A 76 -1.66 0.16 6.48
C THR A 76 -2.90 0.48 5.66
N SER A 77 -3.27 -0.36 4.67
CA SER A 77 -4.51 -0.25 3.90
C SER A 77 -5.77 -0.34 4.78
N ALA A 78 -5.72 -1.13 5.85
CA ALA A 78 -6.84 -1.28 6.78
C ALA A 78 -7.00 -0.11 7.77
N LEU A 79 -6.02 0.78 7.88
CA LEU A 79 -6.08 1.98 8.71
C LEU A 79 -6.98 3.04 8.06
N LYS A 80 -7.79 3.72 8.85
CA LYS A 80 -8.47 4.95 8.39
C LYS A 80 -7.50 6.11 8.46
N GLU A 81 -7.60 7.04 7.53
CA GLU A 81 -6.83 8.28 7.53
C GLU A 81 -6.96 9.08 8.83
N GLY A 82 -5.96 9.92 9.11
CA GLY A 82 -5.96 10.86 10.22
C GLY A 82 -5.01 10.48 11.36
N ARG A 83 -5.25 11.08 12.53
CA ARG A 83 -4.35 10.98 13.69
C ARG A 83 -4.58 9.73 14.51
N TYR A 84 -3.47 9.17 14.97
CA TYR A 84 -3.37 8.05 15.89
C TYR A 84 -2.34 8.37 16.97
N VAL A 85 -2.32 7.58 18.01
CA VAL A 85 -1.26 7.53 19.02
C VAL A 85 -0.61 6.16 19.00
N TYR A 86 0.66 6.09 19.33
CA TYR A 86 1.37 4.82 19.39
C TYR A 86 2.37 4.80 20.53
N ASP A 87 2.70 3.63 21.00
CA ASP A 87 3.84 3.39 21.87
C ASP A 87 4.55 2.08 21.52
N VAL A 88 5.81 2.00 21.95
CA VAL A 88 6.64 0.81 21.89
C VAL A 88 7.16 0.51 23.27
N MET A 89 6.98 -0.73 23.68
CA MET A 89 7.43 -1.25 24.95
C MET A 89 8.47 -2.33 24.74
N LEU A 90 9.46 -2.39 25.61
CA LEU A 90 10.40 -3.49 25.73
C LEU A 90 10.07 -4.28 27.00
N ILE A 91 10.09 -5.58 26.88
CA ILE A 91 9.79 -6.52 27.96
C ILE A 91 11.02 -7.36 28.21
N SER A 92 11.49 -7.37 29.46
CA SER A 92 12.62 -8.21 29.89
C SER A 92 12.23 -9.68 29.91
N ASN A 93 13.01 -10.49 29.22
CA ASN A 93 12.84 -11.95 29.20
C ASN A 93 13.30 -12.61 30.50
N THR A 94 14.04 -11.87 31.36
CA THR A 94 14.62 -12.39 32.60
C THR A 94 13.69 -12.21 33.81
N ASP A 95 13.13 -10.99 33.96
CA ASP A 95 12.34 -10.62 35.15
C ASP A 95 10.93 -10.07 34.79
N GLY A 96 10.57 -10.08 33.50
CA GLY A 96 9.24 -9.65 33.02
C GLY A 96 8.98 -8.16 33.14
N LYS A 97 9.94 -7.34 33.53
CA LYS A 97 9.77 -5.88 33.61
C LYS A 97 9.47 -5.28 32.26
N VAL A 98 8.59 -4.28 32.25
CA VAL A 98 8.12 -3.60 31.05
C VAL A 98 8.59 -2.14 31.08
N TYR A 99 9.17 -1.71 29.97
CA TYR A 99 9.67 -0.35 29.78
C TYR A 99 9.04 0.26 28.53
N ARG A 100 8.37 1.41 28.67
CA ARG A 100 7.97 2.20 27.51
C ARG A 100 9.19 2.94 27.01
N VAL A 101 9.57 2.72 25.75
CA VAL A 101 10.81 3.27 25.17
C VAL A 101 10.58 4.30 24.09
N VAL A 102 9.48 4.19 23.34
CA VAL A 102 9.06 5.18 22.34
C VAL A 102 7.57 5.44 22.48
N GLU A 103 7.16 6.68 22.29
CA GLU A 103 5.75 7.06 22.19
C GLU A 103 5.59 8.25 21.24
N GLY A 104 4.39 8.47 20.73
CA GLY A 104 4.13 9.63 19.88
C GLY A 104 2.80 9.58 19.16
N MET A 105 2.65 10.53 18.25
CA MET A 105 1.54 10.55 17.31
C MET A 105 1.95 9.93 15.99
N ALA A 106 0.99 9.28 15.34
CA ALA A 106 1.12 8.82 13.97
C ALA A 106 0.05 9.51 13.11
N LEU A 107 0.46 10.06 11.98
CA LEU A 107 -0.44 10.57 10.96
C LEU A 107 -0.55 9.52 9.85
N VAL A 108 -1.76 9.03 9.61
CA VAL A 108 -2.06 8.12 8.50
C VAL A 108 -2.54 8.97 7.34
N ASN A 109 -1.76 8.99 6.27
CA ASN A 109 -2.05 9.69 5.02
C ASN A 109 -2.86 8.76 4.10
N PRO A 110 -3.91 9.28 3.41
CA PRO A 110 -4.67 8.47 2.48
C PRO A 110 -3.83 8.07 1.26
N GLY A 111 -3.97 6.83 0.83
CA GLY A 111 -3.45 6.37 -0.45
C GLY A 111 -4.33 6.86 -1.60
N VAL A 112 -3.70 7.28 -2.71
CA VAL A 112 -4.41 7.64 -3.95
C VAL A 112 -4.46 6.45 -4.90
N THR A 113 -3.44 5.59 -4.85
CA THR A 113 -3.36 4.38 -5.67
C THR A 113 -4.05 3.22 -4.97
N ASP A 114 -5.09 2.69 -5.59
CA ASP A 114 -5.74 1.47 -5.14
C ASP A 114 -5.09 0.25 -5.82
N MET A 115 -4.33 -0.52 -5.06
CA MET A 115 -3.64 -1.72 -5.53
C MET A 115 -4.59 -2.92 -5.69
N GLN A 116 -5.83 -2.84 -5.18
CA GLN A 116 -6.83 -3.92 -5.25
C GLN A 116 -7.84 -3.72 -6.38
N SER A 117 -8.17 -2.49 -6.70
CA SER A 117 -8.93 -2.16 -7.90
C SER A 117 -7.95 -2.14 -9.05
N GLY A 118 -7.76 -3.26 -9.72
CA GLY A 118 -6.78 -3.42 -10.78
C GLY A 118 -6.37 -2.09 -11.40
N ILE A 119 -5.09 -1.76 -11.29
CA ILE A 119 -4.54 -0.62 -12.00
C ILE A 119 -4.99 -0.81 -13.43
N ILE A 120 -5.98 -0.02 -13.86
CA ILE A 120 -6.17 0.15 -15.30
C ILE A 120 -4.91 0.92 -15.70
N PRO A 121 -3.88 0.27 -16.28
CA PRO A 121 -2.82 1.04 -16.88
C PRO A 121 -3.51 2.01 -17.83
N PRO A 122 -2.97 3.21 -18.10
CA PRO A 122 -3.45 4.03 -19.20
C PRO A 122 -3.33 3.15 -20.44
N SER A 123 -4.34 2.35 -20.69
CA SER A 123 -4.40 1.50 -21.85
C SER A 123 -4.83 2.40 -22.97
N THR A 124 -3.87 2.80 -23.76
CA THR A 124 -4.15 2.82 -25.20
C THR A 124 -4.72 1.43 -25.46
N PRO A 125 -6.00 1.29 -25.84
CA PRO A 125 -6.56 -0.01 -26.10
C PRO A 125 -5.61 -0.70 -27.09
N PRO A 126 -5.07 -1.87 -26.79
CA PRO A 126 -4.10 -2.50 -27.67
C PRO A 126 -4.78 -2.71 -29.01
N VAL A 127 -4.22 -2.15 -30.08
CA VAL A 127 -4.66 -2.45 -31.42
C VAL A 127 -4.17 -3.83 -31.75
N THR A 128 -5.06 -4.80 -31.79
CA THR A 128 -4.74 -6.13 -32.27
C THR A 128 -4.72 -6.12 -33.78
N VAL A 129 -3.66 -6.66 -34.39
CA VAL A 129 -3.53 -6.76 -35.83
C VAL A 129 -3.58 -8.23 -36.23
N GLY A 130 -4.50 -8.59 -37.13
CA GLY A 130 -4.65 -9.96 -37.61
C GLY A 130 -5.88 -10.16 -38.48
N PRO A 131 -5.98 -11.33 -39.18
CA PRO A 131 -7.14 -11.63 -40.05
C PRO A 131 -8.42 -11.90 -39.25
N ASN A 132 -8.30 -12.35 -38.01
CA ASN A 132 -9.44 -12.66 -37.13
C ASN A 132 -9.46 -11.72 -35.92
N PRO A 133 -10.68 -11.40 -35.40
CA PRO A 133 -10.81 -10.62 -34.19
C PRO A 133 -10.26 -11.37 -32.96
N PRO A 134 -9.83 -10.66 -31.90
CA PRO A 134 -9.45 -11.27 -30.61
C PRO A 134 -10.57 -12.14 -30.02
N GLU A 135 -10.21 -13.26 -29.37
CA GLU A 135 -11.18 -14.20 -28.80
C GLU A 135 -11.88 -13.65 -27.55
N GLU A 136 -11.18 -12.83 -26.74
CA GLU A 136 -11.71 -12.24 -25.51
C GLU A 136 -11.62 -10.69 -25.58
N PRO A 137 -12.44 -10.05 -26.39
CA PRO A 137 -12.39 -8.59 -26.50
C PRO A 137 -13.11 -7.94 -25.31
N ILE A 138 -12.58 -6.79 -24.85
CA ILE A 138 -13.27 -5.91 -23.90
C ILE A 138 -13.70 -4.63 -24.59
N GLN A 139 -14.73 -3.98 -24.03
CA GLN A 139 -15.25 -2.72 -24.59
C GLN A 139 -14.13 -1.69 -24.82
N GLY A 140 -14.10 -1.13 -26.03
CA GLY A 140 -13.11 -0.16 -26.46
C GLY A 140 -11.84 -0.77 -27.07
N ASN A 141 -11.69 -2.11 -27.13
CA ASN A 141 -10.59 -2.72 -27.88
C ASN A 141 -10.67 -2.36 -29.36
N LEU A 142 -9.49 -2.16 -29.95
CA LEU A 142 -9.34 -1.90 -31.37
C LEU A 142 -8.76 -3.11 -32.08
N TRP A 143 -9.30 -3.45 -33.24
CA TRP A 143 -8.81 -4.52 -34.10
C TRP A 143 -8.65 -4.02 -35.51
N TRP A 144 -7.42 -4.17 -36.05
CA TRP A 144 -7.11 -3.95 -37.45
C TRP A 144 -7.15 -5.27 -38.20
N ASN A 145 -8.14 -5.45 -39.07
CA ASN A 145 -8.20 -6.62 -39.92
C ASN A 145 -7.13 -6.49 -41.01
N SER A 146 -6.13 -7.39 -40.98
CA SER A 146 -5.00 -7.36 -41.90
C SER A 146 -5.35 -7.74 -43.34
N ASP A 147 -6.46 -8.47 -43.57
CA ASP A 147 -6.89 -8.91 -44.88
C ASP A 147 -7.71 -7.82 -45.62
N THR A 148 -8.54 -7.09 -44.88
CA THR A 148 -9.42 -6.08 -45.44
C THR A 148 -8.90 -4.66 -45.26
N GLY A 149 -7.90 -4.44 -44.39
CA GLY A 149 -7.37 -3.11 -44.05
C GLY A 149 -8.37 -2.22 -43.29
N VAL A 150 -9.34 -2.82 -42.61
CA VAL A 150 -10.41 -2.10 -41.91
C VAL A 150 -10.17 -2.15 -40.41
N MET A 151 -10.42 -1.02 -39.74
CA MET A 151 -10.37 -0.88 -38.29
C MET A 151 -11.76 -1.08 -37.67
N TYR A 152 -11.80 -1.83 -36.60
CA TYR A 152 -12.99 -2.07 -35.81
C TYR A 152 -12.77 -1.68 -34.35
N VAL A 153 -13.84 -1.25 -33.66
CA VAL A 153 -13.90 -1.06 -32.21
C VAL A 153 -14.89 -2.06 -31.61
N TYR A 154 -14.54 -2.71 -30.53
CA TYR A 154 -15.46 -3.57 -29.80
C TYR A 154 -16.41 -2.72 -28.95
N TYR A 155 -17.68 -2.84 -29.21
CA TYR A 155 -18.75 -2.12 -28.52
C TYR A 155 -19.67 -3.09 -27.81
N THR A 156 -20.03 -2.73 -26.57
CA THR A 156 -20.96 -3.50 -25.74
C THR A 156 -22.03 -2.54 -25.20
N ASP A 157 -23.29 -2.93 -25.33
CA ASP A 157 -24.44 -2.27 -24.71
C ASP A 157 -25.22 -3.27 -23.86
N GLU A 158 -26.38 -2.86 -23.32
CA GLU A 158 -27.22 -3.69 -22.45
C GLU A 158 -27.74 -4.98 -23.14
N ASN A 159 -27.77 -5.03 -24.46
CA ASN A 159 -28.40 -6.10 -25.22
C ASN A 159 -27.46 -6.83 -26.18
N SER A 160 -26.29 -6.25 -26.50
CA SER A 160 -25.41 -6.81 -27.52
C SER A 160 -23.92 -6.47 -27.29
N SER A 161 -23.07 -7.29 -27.88
CA SER A 161 -21.63 -7.06 -27.96
C SER A 161 -21.17 -7.37 -29.38
N GLN A 162 -20.50 -6.43 -30.03
CA GLN A 162 -20.12 -6.57 -31.43
C GLN A 162 -18.90 -5.73 -31.81
N TRP A 163 -18.23 -6.12 -32.89
CA TRP A 163 -17.22 -5.32 -33.56
C TRP A 163 -17.86 -4.35 -34.52
N VAL A 164 -17.67 -3.05 -34.32
CA VAL A 164 -18.20 -1.97 -35.13
C VAL A 164 -17.07 -1.37 -35.97
N GLN A 165 -17.27 -1.27 -37.27
CA GLN A 165 -16.33 -0.65 -38.17
C GLN A 165 -16.19 0.86 -37.88
N THR A 166 -14.96 1.39 -37.85
CA THR A 166 -14.69 2.79 -37.49
C THR A 166 -14.62 3.72 -38.67
N SER A 167 -14.51 3.21 -39.90
CA SER A 167 -14.50 3.99 -41.14
C SER A 167 -15.70 3.63 -41.99
N PRO A 168 -16.33 4.60 -42.67
CA PRO A 168 -17.44 4.33 -43.60
C PRO A 168 -16.95 3.43 -44.74
N ASN A 169 -17.80 2.51 -45.17
CA ASN A 169 -17.53 1.70 -46.36
C ASN A 169 -17.40 2.62 -47.58
N SER A 170 -16.37 2.42 -48.37
CA SER A 170 -16.17 3.18 -49.62
C SER A 170 -17.30 2.98 -50.68
N GLU A 171 -18.22 2.05 -50.42
CA GLU A 171 -19.35 1.78 -51.32
C GLU A 171 -20.54 2.75 -51.13
N ASP A 172 -20.58 3.52 -50.04
CA ASP A 172 -21.66 4.48 -49.79
C ASP A 172 -21.47 5.83 -50.50
N THR A 173 -20.35 6.03 -51.22
CA THR A 173 -20.03 7.31 -51.88
C THR A 173 -20.53 7.40 -53.32
N GLU A 174 -21.11 6.35 -53.90
CA GLU A 174 -21.61 6.35 -55.31
C GLU A 174 -23.12 6.48 -55.46
N ARG A 175 -23.85 6.95 -54.43
CA ARG A 175 -25.28 7.28 -54.55
C ARG A 175 -25.56 8.72 -54.12
N SER A 176 -25.15 9.65 -54.96
CA SER A 176 -25.69 11.02 -54.95
C SER A 176 -25.78 11.52 -56.40
#